data_e164fc97a842a2281bbe6088bd0af423
#
_entry.id   e164fc97a842a2281bbe6088bd0af423
#
_cell.length_a   1.000
_cell.length_b   1.000
_cell.length_c   1.000
_cell.angle_alpha   90.00
_cell.angle_beta   90.00
_cell.angle_gamma   90.00
#
_symmetry.space_group_name_H-M   'P 1'
#
loop_
_entity.id
_entity.type
_entity.pdbx_description
1 polymer ?
#
loop_
_entity_poly.entity_id
_entity_poly.type
_entity_poly.pdbx_seq_one_letter_code
_entity_poly.pdbx_strand_id
1 'polypeptide(L)'
;RDPLWSRGLGDVYKRQAEALAFEQAADLRDQLKYIDETVESQRVLSKDTTPRDLFNYHLDKGWMTVEVFFLRQARLIRQFKQTFSVVGSADEEMMNFIQQFYAQRNIQKPNEVLVPKGIDTAALTEALGVPVRIPVRGEKRDLLDLAQKNARIALEEKFRLMQLNEKKTTGACLLYTSPSPRDQRGSR
;
A
#
# COMPACT_ATOMS: atom_id res chain seq x y z
N ARG A 1 -0.56 -6.66 57.11
CA ARG A 1 0.06 -5.38 56.69
C ARG A 1 0.67 -5.59 55.35
N ASP A 2 -0.05 -5.21 54.27
CA ASP A 2 0.43 -5.28 52.90
C ASP A 2 1.54 -4.24 52.69
N PRO A 3 2.70 -4.64 52.19
CA PRO A 3 3.82 -3.71 52.01
C PRO A 3 3.54 -2.68 50.92
N LEU A 4 3.83 -1.42 51.22
CA LEU A 4 3.59 -0.26 50.31
C LEU A 4 4.19 -0.37 48.90
N TRP A 5 5.19 -1.23 48.71
CA TRP A 5 5.79 -1.49 47.36
C TRP A 5 4.89 -2.28 46.40
N SER A 6 3.96 -3.08 46.93
CA SER A 6 3.00 -3.85 46.15
C SER A 6 1.97 -2.96 45.39
N ARG A 7 1.64 -1.79 45.94
CA ARG A 7 0.70 -0.84 45.33
C ARG A 7 1.31 -0.12 44.13
N GLY A 8 2.59 0.26 44.21
CA GLY A 8 3.28 0.92 43.09
C GLY A 8 3.48 0.04 41.87
N LEU A 9 3.68 -1.27 42.07
CA LEU A 9 3.84 -2.22 40.97
C LEU A 9 2.51 -2.42 40.20
N GLY A 10 1.40 -2.51 40.91
CA GLY A 10 0.06 -2.63 40.33
C GLY A 10 -0.33 -1.41 39.47
N ASP A 11 0.04 -0.21 39.93
CA ASP A 11 -0.25 1.03 39.19
C ASP A 11 0.59 1.15 37.91
N VAL A 12 1.84 0.65 37.91
CA VAL A 12 2.69 0.61 36.71
C VAL A 12 2.13 -0.37 35.69
N TYR A 13 1.76 -1.59 36.12
CA TYR A 13 1.13 -2.57 35.22
C TYR A 13 -0.20 -2.09 34.67
N LYS A 14 -1.00 -1.39 35.44
CA LYS A 14 -2.28 -0.84 35.03
C LYS A 14 -2.08 0.24 33.96
N ARG A 15 -1.15 1.16 34.16
CA ARG A 15 -0.80 2.20 33.15
C ARG A 15 -0.25 1.60 31.86
N GLN A 16 0.57 0.56 31.93
CA GLN A 16 1.09 -0.15 30.75
C GLN A 16 -0.03 -0.87 30.01
N ALA A 17 -0.96 -1.53 30.71
CA ALA A 17 -2.12 -2.17 30.11
C ALA A 17 -3.07 -1.16 29.45
N GLU A 18 -3.28 0.00 30.09
CA GLU A 18 -4.06 1.11 29.51
C GLU A 18 -3.38 1.69 28.25
N ALA A 19 -2.06 1.90 28.26
CA ALA A 19 -1.31 2.36 27.10
C ALA A 19 -1.38 1.37 25.92
N LEU A 20 -1.20 0.08 26.19
CA LEU A 20 -1.36 -0.98 25.19
C LEU A 20 -2.78 -1.06 24.63
N ALA A 21 -3.80 -0.86 25.48
CA ALA A 21 -5.18 -0.82 25.03
C ALA A 21 -5.47 0.39 24.13
N PHE A 22 -4.86 1.54 24.40
CA PHE A 22 -4.97 2.73 23.54
C PHE A 22 -4.28 2.54 22.18
N GLU A 23 -3.10 1.93 22.16
CA GLU A 23 -2.40 1.61 20.89
C GLU A 23 -3.20 0.62 20.04
N GLN A 24 -3.72 -0.44 20.67
CA GLN A 24 -4.58 -1.41 19.98
C GLN A 24 -5.88 -0.78 19.47
N ALA A 25 -6.48 0.12 20.25
CA ALA A 25 -7.67 0.85 19.82
C ALA A 25 -7.39 1.81 18.66
N ALA A 26 -6.22 2.44 18.63
CA ALA A 26 -5.78 3.26 17.51
C ALA A 26 -5.57 2.42 16.24
N ASP A 27 -4.89 1.29 16.35
CA ASP A 27 -4.66 0.36 15.22
C ASP A 27 -5.98 -0.21 14.68
N LEU A 28 -6.92 -0.59 15.57
CA LEU A 28 -8.26 -1.04 15.17
C LEU A 28 -9.06 0.06 14.50
N ARG A 29 -8.96 1.31 14.96
CA ARG A 29 -9.62 2.45 14.33
C ARG A 29 -9.06 2.71 12.94
N ASP A 30 -7.74 2.63 12.77
CA ASP A 30 -7.09 2.81 11.48
C ASP A 30 -7.45 1.66 10.52
N GLN A 31 -7.57 0.43 11.02
CA GLN A 31 -8.07 -0.72 10.27
C GLN A 31 -9.54 -0.55 9.86
N LEU A 32 -10.41 -0.09 10.78
CA LEU A 32 -11.82 0.19 10.47
C LEU A 32 -11.95 1.30 9.43
N LYS A 33 -11.16 2.36 9.54
CA LYS A 33 -11.13 3.44 8.55
C LYS A 33 -10.70 2.93 7.17
N TYR A 34 -9.72 2.02 7.13
CA TYR A 34 -9.30 1.36 5.90
C TYR A 34 -10.39 0.44 5.34
N ILE A 35 -11.13 -0.27 6.19
CA ILE A 35 -12.28 -1.09 5.82
C ILE A 35 -13.42 -0.22 5.30
N ASP A 36 -13.74 0.89 5.96
CA ASP A 36 -14.78 1.82 5.53
C ASP A 36 -14.46 2.46 4.18
N GLU A 37 -13.22 2.88 3.95
CA GLU A 37 -12.75 3.36 2.65
C GLU A 37 -12.83 2.27 1.57
N THR A 38 -12.65 0.99 1.96
CA THR A 38 -12.76 -0.16 1.05
C THR A 38 -14.23 -0.54 0.80
N VAL A 39 -15.09 -0.46 1.80
CA VAL A 39 -16.54 -0.75 1.69
C VAL A 39 -17.27 0.37 0.95
N GLU A 40 -16.88 1.63 1.10
CA GLU A 40 -17.41 2.72 0.26
C GLU A 40 -17.13 2.48 -1.22
N SER A 41 -16.03 1.81 -1.56
CA SER A 41 -15.71 1.43 -2.95
C SER A 41 -16.61 0.33 -3.52
N GLN A 42 -17.37 -0.39 -2.70
CA GLN A 42 -18.34 -1.42 -3.15
C GLN A 42 -19.71 -0.85 -3.53
N ARG A 43 -19.93 0.46 -3.37
CA ARG A 43 -21.14 1.11 -3.92
C ARG A 43 -21.18 0.94 -5.43
N VAL A 44 -22.38 0.91 -6.00
CA VAL A 44 -22.58 0.99 -7.46
C VAL A 44 -21.90 2.26 -7.96
N LEU A 45 -20.72 2.11 -8.53
CA LEU A 45 -19.81 3.20 -8.85
C LEU A 45 -20.08 3.82 -10.22
N SER A 46 -21.01 3.25 -10.99
CA SER A 46 -21.36 3.74 -12.31
C SER A 46 -22.70 3.21 -12.77
N LYS A 47 -23.38 3.96 -13.64
CA LYS A 47 -24.56 3.46 -14.37
C LYS A 47 -24.19 2.54 -15.52
N ASP A 48 -22.93 2.50 -15.89
CA ASP A 48 -22.40 1.76 -17.03
C ASP A 48 -21.85 0.40 -16.56
N THR A 49 -22.49 -0.68 -16.95
CA THR A 49 -22.18 -2.06 -16.57
C THR A 49 -21.02 -2.69 -17.34
N THR A 50 -20.39 -1.97 -18.27
CA THR A 50 -19.30 -2.47 -19.10
C THR A 50 -18.13 -2.96 -18.24
N PRO A 51 -17.60 -4.17 -18.47
CA PRO A 51 -16.42 -4.66 -17.79
C PRO A 51 -15.20 -3.78 -18.08
N ARG A 52 -14.57 -3.25 -17.03
CA ARG A 52 -13.41 -2.36 -17.12
C ARG A 52 -12.36 -2.74 -16.12
N ASP A 53 -11.11 -2.56 -16.53
CA ASP A 53 -9.97 -2.56 -15.63
C ASP A 53 -9.34 -1.18 -15.64
N LEU A 54 -9.00 -0.70 -14.45
CA LEU A 54 -8.50 0.63 -14.24
C LEU A 54 -7.15 0.53 -13.59
N PHE A 55 -6.16 1.15 -14.21
CA PHE A 55 -4.78 1.17 -13.74
C PHE A 55 -4.39 2.60 -13.38
N ASN A 56 -3.84 2.78 -12.19
CA ASN A 56 -3.17 4.02 -11.83
C ASN A 56 -1.97 3.72 -10.95
N TYR A 57 -1.09 4.69 -10.78
CA TYR A 57 0.13 4.52 -10.01
C TYR A 57 0.49 5.77 -9.21
N HIS A 58 1.36 5.58 -8.24
CA HIS A 58 2.09 6.65 -7.56
C HIS A 58 3.58 6.31 -7.54
N LEU A 59 4.42 7.29 -7.86
CA LEU A 59 5.88 7.20 -7.87
C LEU A 59 6.45 8.14 -6.81
N ASP A 60 7.30 7.63 -5.93
CA ASP A 60 8.09 8.42 -5.00
C ASP A 60 9.42 7.71 -4.70
N LYS A 61 10.51 8.48 -4.64
CA LYS A 61 11.87 8.02 -4.29
C LYS A 61 12.33 6.78 -5.06
N GLY A 62 12.01 6.72 -6.38
CA GLY A 62 12.39 5.59 -7.23
C GLY A 62 11.57 4.31 -7.01
N TRP A 63 10.48 4.37 -6.24
CA TRP A 63 9.53 3.29 -6.07
C TRP A 63 8.18 3.64 -6.64
N MET A 64 7.61 2.72 -7.39
CA MET A 64 6.27 2.84 -7.94
C MET A 64 5.34 1.83 -7.29
N THR A 65 4.17 2.30 -6.88
CA THR A 65 3.05 1.43 -6.51
C THR A 65 1.97 1.57 -7.57
N VAL A 66 1.61 0.46 -8.17
CA VAL A 66 0.50 0.36 -9.11
C VAL A 66 -0.71 -0.19 -8.39
N GLU A 67 -1.85 0.46 -8.58
CA GLU A 67 -3.17 0.01 -8.12
C GLU A 67 -4.03 -0.35 -9.32
N VAL A 68 -4.68 -1.52 -9.26
CA VAL A 68 -5.55 -2.02 -10.33
C VAL A 68 -6.94 -2.28 -9.75
N PHE A 69 -7.96 -1.66 -10.33
CA PHE A 69 -9.36 -1.87 -9.99
C PHE A 69 -10.07 -2.66 -11.09
N PHE A 70 -10.74 -3.73 -10.69
CA PHE A 70 -11.55 -4.55 -11.59
C PHE A 70 -13.02 -4.20 -11.42
N LEU A 71 -13.58 -3.53 -12.41
CA LEU A 71 -14.98 -3.12 -12.45
C LEU A 71 -15.76 -4.10 -13.30
N ARG A 72 -16.78 -4.71 -12.71
CA ARG A 72 -17.74 -5.59 -13.39
C ARG A 72 -19.15 -5.25 -12.94
N GLN A 73 -20.08 -5.13 -13.87
CA GLN A 73 -21.46 -4.77 -13.57
C GLN A 73 -21.58 -3.50 -12.70
N ALA A 74 -20.82 -2.47 -13.03
CA ALA A 74 -20.77 -1.20 -12.31
C ALA A 74 -20.30 -1.31 -10.83
N ARG A 75 -19.68 -2.43 -10.43
CA ARG A 75 -19.16 -2.67 -9.09
C ARG A 75 -17.67 -2.96 -9.13
N LEU A 76 -16.95 -2.50 -8.12
CA LEU A 76 -15.57 -2.90 -7.88
C LEU A 76 -15.57 -4.30 -7.28
N ILE A 77 -15.15 -5.30 -8.06
CA ILE A 77 -15.15 -6.70 -7.62
C ILE A 77 -13.81 -7.15 -7.05
N ARG A 78 -12.72 -6.48 -7.43
CA ARG A 78 -11.37 -6.84 -7.00
C ARG A 78 -10.46 -5.64 -7.11
N GLN A 79 -9.50 -5.60 -6.18
CA GLN A 79 -8.34 -4.70 -6.20
C GLN A 79 -7.07 -5.53 -6.26
N PHE A 80 -6.07 -5.01 -6.95
CA PHE A 80 -4.73 -5.57 -6.96
C PHE A 80 -3.72 -4.45 -6.87
N LYS A 81 -2.72 -4.63 -6.03
CA LYS A 81 -1.65 -3.65 -5.87
C LYS A 81 -0.28 -4.32 -5.90
N GLN A 82 0.68 -3.64 -6.50
CA GLN A 82 2.06 -4.09 -6.55
C GLN A 82 3.00 -2.90 -6.46
N THR A 83 4.06 -3.06 -5.65
CA THR A 83 5.10 -2.05 -5.48
C THR A 83 6.44 -2.59 -5.92
N PHE A 84 7.16 -1.84 -6.75
CA PHE A 84 8.48 -2.20 -7.28
C PHE A 84 9.36 -0.96 -7.47
N SER A 85 10.66 -1.16 -7.62
CA SER A 85 11.60 -0.09 -7.93
C SER A 85 11.57 0.25 -9.41
N VAL A 86 11.68 1.52 -9.74
CA VAL A 86 11.67 2.05 -11.12
C VAL A 86 13.02 2.62 -11.45
N VAL A 87 13.54 2.26 -12.64
CA VAL A 87 14.82 2.74 -13.17
C VAL A 87 14.59 3.31 -14.56
N GLY A 88 13.81 4.37 -14.67
CA GLY A 88 13.51 4.96 -15.99
C GLY A 88 12.27 5.82 -15.97
N SER A 89 11.60 5.92 -17.12
CA SER A 89 10.35 6.66 -17.26
C SER A 89 9.20 5.91 -16.58
N ALA A 90 8.45 6.62 -15.74
CA ALA A 90 7.27 6.06 -15.06
C ALA A 90 6.22 5.56 -16.05
N ASP A 91 6.05 6.27 -17.15
CA ASP A 91 5.05 5.94 -18.18
C ASP A 91 5.41 4.65 -18.92
N GLU A 92 6.70 4.47 -19.28
CA GLU A 92 7.20 3.24 -19.90
C GLU A 92 7.08 2.03 -18.96
N GLU A 93 7.47 2.19 -17.72
CA GLU A 93 7.34 1.13 -16.71
C GLU A 93 5.89 0.74 -16.45
N MET A 94 4.98 1.71 -16.47
CA MET A 94 3.56 1.45 -16.35
C MET A 94 3.01 0.69 -17.58
N MET A 95 3.44 1.04 -18.78
CA MET A 95 3.07 0.32 -19.99
C MET A 95 3.56 -1.13 -19.96
N ASN A 96 4.83 -1.35 -19.60
CA ASN A 96 5.43 -2.67 -19.44
C ASN A 96 4.68 -3.49 -18.39
N PHE A 97 4.35 -2.86 -17.26
CA PHE A 97 3.58 -3.50 -16.20
C PHE A 97 2.21 -3.98 -16.70
N ILE A 98 1.45 -3.14 -17.41
CA ILE A 98 0.13 -3.49 -17.93
C ILE A 98 0.21 -4.66 -18.91
N GLN A 99 1.18 -4.64 -19.83
CA GLN A 99 1.39 -5.72 -20.80
C GLN A 99 1.74 -7.04 -20.10
N GLN A 100 2.68 -7.03 -19.15
CA GLN A 100 3.07 -8.21 -18.39
C GLN A 100 1.91 -8.72 -17.51
N PHE A 101 1.12 -7.82 -16.94
CA PHE A 101 -0.01 -8.15 -16.09
C PHE A 101 -1.03 -9.03 -16.80
N TYR A 102 -1.39 -8.71 -18.04
CA TYR A 102 -2.30 -9.51 -18.84
C TYR A 102 -1.64 -10.74 -19.44
N ALA A 103 -0.35 -10.70 -19.77
CA ALA A 103 0.37 -11.83 -20.33
C ALA A 103 0.58 -12.97 -19.30
N GLN A 104 0.98 -12.63 -18.06
CA GLN A 104 1.37 -13.62 -17.05
C GLN A 104 0.19 -14.27 -16.33
N ARG A 105 -0.94 -13.58 -16.20
CA ARG A 105 -2.02 -14.01 -15.29
C ARG A 105 -3.18 -14.73 -15.94
N ASN A 106 -3.17 -14.88 -17.24
CA ASN A 106 -4.31 -15.46 -17.99
C ASN A 106 -5.68 -14.89 -17.54
N ILE A 107 -5.67 -13.57 -17.25
CA ILE A 107 -6.85 -12.84 -16.78
C ILE A 107 -7.75 -12.57 -17.98
N GLN A 108 -9.05 -12.79 -17.80
CA GLN A 108 -10.03 -12.40 -18.80
C GLN A 108 -9.94 -10.90 -19.06
N LYS A 109 -9.61 -10.54 -20.29
CA LYS A 109 -9.49 -9.13 -20.71
C LYS A 109 -10.85 -8.43 -20.57
N PRO A 110 -10.86 -7.18 -20.11
CA PRO A 110 -12.07 -6.37 -20.05
C PRO A 110 -12.47 -5.85 -21.44
N ASN A 111 -13.60 -5.17 -21.51
CA ASN A 111 -14.00 -4.47 -22.73
C ASN A 111 -13.32 -3.11 -22.90
N GLU A 112 -12.79 -2.54 -21.82
CA GLU A 112 -12.13 -1.24 -21.79
C GLU A 112 -11.09 -1.20 -20.68
N VAL A 113 -9.93 -0.62 -20.95
CA VAL A 113 -8.88 -0.34 -19.97
C VAL A 113 -8.76 1.17 -19.77
N LEU A 114 -8.77 1.61 -18.52
CA LEU A 114 -8.60 3.02 -18.15
C LEU A 114 -7.22 3.24 -17.57
N VAL A 115 -6.53 4.27 -18.06
CA VAL A 115 -5.16 4.61 -17.65
C VAL A 115 -5.03 6.11 -17.34
N PRO A 116 -4.03 6.54 -16.55
CA PRO A 116 -3.76 7.95 -16.31
C PRO A 116 -3.21 8.64 -17.56
N LYS A 117 -3.11 9.96 -17.46
CA LYS A 117 -2.46 10.78 -18.50
C LYS A 117 -0.96 10.46 -18.57
N GLY A 118 -0.37 10.57 -19.76
CA GLY A 118 1.05 10.29 -20.04
C GLY A 118 1.28 8.93 -20.73
N ILE A 119 0.34 8.00 -20.60
CA ILE A 119 0.43 6.67 -21.20
C ILE A 119 0.04 6.71 -22.68
N ASP A 120 0.84 6.05 -23.53
CA ASP A 120 0.51 5.87 -24.96
C ASP A 120 -0.63 4.84 -25.11
N THR A 121 -1.85 5.39 -25.25
CA THR A 121 -3.07 4.57 -25.39
C THR A 121 -3.14 3.83 -26.72
N ALA A 122 -2.50 4.34 -27.79
CA ALA A 122 -2.51 3.70 -29.08
C ALA A 122 -1.65 2.42 -29.07
N ALA A 123 -0.42 2.53 -28.59
CA ALA A 123 0.49 1.39 -28.45
C ALA A 123 -0.08 0.32 -27.51
N LEU A 124 -0.70 0.69 -26.39
CA LEU A 124 -1.33 -0.26 -25.48
C LEU A 124 -2.58 -0.92 -26.10
N THR A 125 -3.39 -0.18 -26.84
CA THR A 125 -4.57 -0.75 -27.51
C THR A 125 -4.16 -1.80 -28.52
N GLU A 126 -3.11 -1.54 -29.30
CA GLU A 126 -2.57 -2.52 -30.25
C GLU A 126 -2.02 -3.76 -29.55
N ALA A 127 -1.22 -3.58 -28.50
CA ALA A 127 -0.61 -4.68 -27.74
C ALA A 127 -1.63 -5.55 -27.01
N LEU A 128 -2.68 -4.95 -26.44
CA LEU A 128 -3.68 -5.67 -25.63
C LEU A 128 -4.83 -6.22 -26.49
N GLY A 129 -5.12 -5.62 -27.64
CA GLY A 129 -6.32 -5.89 -28.43
C GLY A 129 -7.61 -5.42 -27.77
N VAL A 130 -7.53 -4.46 -26.83
CA VAL A 130 -8.65 -3.90 -26.05
C VAL A 130 -8.52 -2.38 -26.06
N PRO A 131 -9.62 -1.62 -26.25
CA PRO A 131 -9.56 -0.16 -26.22
C PRO A 131 -9.05 0.36 -24.88
N VAL A 132 -7.99 1.17 -24.96
CA VAL A 132 -7.39 1.86 -23.79
C VAL A 132 -7.79 3.33 -23.86
N ARG A 133 -8.27 3.89 -22.75
CA ARG A 133 -8.75 5.26 -22.70
C ARG A 133 -8.24 6.01 -21.46
N ILE A 134 -8.08 7.32 -21.62
CA ILE A 134 -7.77 8.26 -20.55
C ILE A 134 -9.04 9.04 -20.21
N PRO A 135 -9.70 8.77 -19.08
CA PRO A 135 -10.88 9.54 -18.69
C PRO A 135 -10.48 10.95 -18.24
N VAL A 136 -11.19 11.94 -18.74
CA VAL A 136 -10.90 13.36 -18.48
C VAL A 136 -11.78 13.90 -17.35
N ARG A 137 -13.04 13.40 -17.22
CA ARG A 137 -14.02 13.87 -16.23
C ARG A 137 -15.06 12.80 -15.90
N GLY A 138 -15.83 13.00 -14.82
CA GLY A 138 -16.89 12.12 -14.35
C GLY A 138 -16.39 10.90 -13.58
N GLU A 139 -17.30 9.99 -13.25
CA GLU A 139 -17.09 8.82 -12.39
C GLU A 139 -15.81 8.02 -12.71
N LYS A 140 -15.48 7.84 -13.99
CA LYS A 140 -14.26 7.14 -14.42
C LYS A 140 -12.99 7.86 -14.00
N ARG A 141 -13.02 9.19 -14.00
CA ARG A 141 -11.90 10.01 -13.54
C ARG A 141 -11.77 9.94 -12.03
N ASP A 142 -12.88 10.02 -11.30
CA ASP A 142 -12.90 9.95 -9.85
C ASP A 142 -12.35 8.62 -9.35
N LEU A 143 -12.66 7.51 -10.04
CA LEU A 143 -12.11 6.19 -9.77
C LEU A 143 -10.60 6.10 -10.03
N LEU A 144 -10.10 6.77 -11.08
CA LEU A 144 -8.65 6.87 -11.32
C LEU A 144 -7.96 7.63 -10.20
N ASP A 145 -8.53 8.73 -9.76
CA ASP A 145 -7.97 9.54 -8.68
C ASP A 145 -8.01 8.79 -7.35
N LEU A 146 -9.03 7.98 -7.10
CA LEU A 146 -9.09 7.07 -5.96
C LEU A 146 -7.98 6.02 -6.01
N ALA A 147 -7.77 5.37 -7.18
CA ALA A 147 -6.69 4.40 -7.34
C ALA A 147 -5.31 5.04 -7.11
N GLN A 148 -5.11 6.26 -7.59
CA GLN A 148 -3.86 7.01 -7.34
C GLN A 148 -3.66 7.31 -5.85
N LYS A 149 -4.73 7.73 -5.16
CA LYS A 149 -4.70 7.98 -3.71
C LYS A 149 -4.33 6.70 -2.94
N ASN A 150 -4.92 5.57 -3.30
CA ASN A 150 -4.62 4.28 -2.68
C ASN A 150 -3.17 3.85 -2.95
N ALA A 151 -2.68 4.02 -4.18
CA ALA A 151 -1.30 3.73 -4.53
C ALA A 151 -0.31 4.58 -3.70
N ARG A 152 -0.63 5.87 -3.50
CA ARG A 152 0.16 6.77 -2.65
C ARG A 152 0.21 6.30 -1.21
N ILE A 153 -0.94 6.02 -0.59
CA ILE A 153 -1.03 5.56 0.79
C ILE A 153 -0.22 4.26 0.98
N ALA A 154 -0.35 3.32 0.03
CA ALA A 154 0.38 2.07 0.09
C ALA A 154 1.91 2.24 -0.02
N LEU A 155 2.37 3.21 -0.82
CA LEU A 155 3.79 3.52 -0.94
C LEU A 155 4.33 4.21 0.31
N GLU A 156 3.60 5.16 0.89
CA GLU A 156 3.93 5.82 2.15
C GLU A 156 4.04 4.80 3.29
N GLU A 157 3.11 3.85 3.37
CA GLU A 157 3.14 2.76 4.35
C GLU A 157 4.38 1.86 4.18
N LYS A 158 4.71 1.50 2.94
CA LYS A 158 5.94 0.75 2.65
C LYS A 158 7.17 1.49 3.17
N PHE A 159 7.31 2.79 2.92
CA PHE A 159 8.45 3.56 3.43
C PHE A 159 8.47 3.64 4.95
N ARG A 160 7.32 3.78 5.59
CA ARG A 160 7.20 3.75 7.04
C ARG A 160 7.73 2.42 7.62
N LEU A 161 7.33 1.30 7.03
CA LEU A 161 7.79 -0.02 7.44
C LEU A 161 9.29 -0.24 7.21
N MET A 162 9.83 0.25 6.10
CA MET A 162 11.27 0.19 5.82
C MET A 162 12.08 0.96 6.88
N GLN A 163 11.67 2.17 7.24
CA GLN A 163 12.32 2.98 8.28
C GLN A 163 12.26 2.32 9.66
N LEU A 164 11.15 1.68 10.00
CA LEU A 164 11.01 0.95 11.26
C LEU A 164 11.96 -0.25 11.33
N ASN A 165 12.13 -0.96 10.21
CA ASN A 165 13.05 -2.10 10.13
C ASN A 165 14.52 -1.64 10.22
N GLU A 166 14.89 -0.54 9.57
CA GLU A 166 16.25 0.02 9.69
C GLU A 166 16.59 0.41 11.13
N LYS A 167 15.64 1.07 11.83
CA LYS A 167 15.82 1.42 13.26
C LYS A 167 16.01 0.19 14.15
N LYS A 168 15.26 -0.88 13.90
CA LYS A 168 15.36 -2.14 14.65
C LYS A 168 16.73 -2.81 14.39
N THR A 169 17.20 -2.84 13.15
CA THR A 169 18.48 -3.44 12.77
C THR A 169 19.64 -2.65 13.35
N THR A 170 19.60 -1.33 13.29
CA THR A 170 20.64 -0.47 13.87
C THR A 170 20.70 -0.58 15.40
N GLY A 171 19.52 -0.65 16.05
CA GLY A 171 19.43 -0.86 17.50
C GLY A 171 19.97 -2.22 17.95
N ALA A 172 19.74 -3.27 17.17
CA ALA A 172 20.28 -4.61 17.46
C ALA A 172 21.81 -4.69 17.29
N CYS A 173 22.38 -4.01 16.28
CA CYS A 173 23.84 -3.94 16.11
C CYS A 173 24.54 -3.23 17.27
N LEU A 174 23.95 -2.19 17.83
CA LEU A 174 24.55 -1.45 18.95
C LEU A 174 24.58 -2.25 20.27
N LEU A 175 23.65 -3.20 20.44
CA LEU A 175 23.64 -4.08 21.62
C LEU A 175 24.72 -5.17 21.57
N TYR A 176 25.21 -5.52 20.37
CA TYR A 176 26.24 -6.55 20.21
C TYR A 176 27.67 -5.99 20.25
N THR A 177 27.90 -4.68 20.20
CA THR A 177 29.19 -4.03 20.24
C THR A 177 29.57 -3.50 21.63
N SER A 178 28.81 -3.78 22.68
CA SER A 178 29.15 -3.47 24.04
C SER A 178 30.24 -4.48 24.50
N PRO A 179 31.50 -4.05 24.78
CA PRO A 179 32.53 -4.98 25.23
C PRO A 179 32.12 -5.62 26.54
N SER A 180 32.22 -6.95 26.61
CA SER A 180 31.92 -7.72 27.81
C SER A 180 32.76 -7.23 28.99
N PRO A 181 32.18 -7.09 30.20
CA PRO A 181 32.94 -6.70 31.40
C PRO A 181 34.06 -7.67 31.80
N ARG A 182 34.23 -8.80 31.08
CA ARG A 182 35.26 -9.79 31.34
C ARG A 182 36.60 -9.45 30.72
N ASP A 183 36.70 -8.54 29.74
CA ASP A 183 37.94 -8.20 29.06
C ASP A 183 38.78 -7.13 29.78
N GLN A 184 38.29 -6.62 30.92
CA GLN A 184 39.04 -5.63 31.72
C GLN A 184 39.91 -6.21 32.85
N ARG A 185 40.06 -7.53 32.97
CA ARG A 185 40.92 -8.16 33.95
C ARG A 185 42.05 -8.94 33.26
N GLY A 186 43.08 -8.22 32.85
CA GLY A 186 44.27 -8.89 32.33
C GLY A 186 45.36 -7.92 31.88
N SER A 187 45.91 -7.13 32.82
CA SER A 187 47.26 -6.61 32.68
C SER A 187 47.78 -6.13 34.03
N ARG A 188 48.47 -6.97 34.68
CA ARG A 188 49.55 -6.65 35.60
C ARG A 188 50.67 -7.63 35.36
#